data_7a2d4f7d7edb1fff2015597cf1af9759
#
_entry.id   7a2d4f7d7edb1fff2015597cf1af9759
#
_cell.length_a   1.000
_cell.length_b   1.000
_cell.length_c   1.000
_cell.angle_alpha   90.00
_cell.angle_beta   90.00
_cell.angle_gamma   90.00
#
_symmetry.space_group_name_H-M   'P 1'
#
loop_
_entity.id
_entity.type
_entity.pdbx_description
1 polymer ?
#
loop_
_entity_poly.entity_id
_entity_poly.type
_entity_poly.pdbx_seq_one_letter_code
_entity_poly.pdbx_strand_id
1 'polypeptide(L)'
;MNPIEKFDKAVACYLHDLRYKRTSGQTIRNYETRLDLFRSFWKAEYQPSTPKTDPTYADISAWRDFLTDSGKTASTVKQYLKELSQFFKAMNQPVFASELRYPDNPVSEYFYPKVEKRPYDMIMCDDDVALLLKNQAPVSQAKHYWARNYAIVMLLLCTKIRNAELLSLRLCDLDFENAELVVERGKGGKFRVCEFQPLAQSAVRLYLESGLRPKNLCETDLLFGTTSTHSYGEFTGNAESWHRGTSQWLSSLVERHIKSVTGISDVRTHDLRHIGARLNLNSGASMEYLQSQLGHASMATTQIYSGRLMQRRSRISAQGIMAQMENQAKINNTMLVNPFVLSHA
;
A
#
# COMPACT_ATOMS: atom_id res chain seq x y z
N MET A 1 30.05 -20.98 -22.85
CA MET A 1 29.22 -20.83 -21.62
C MET A 1 27.87 -21.49 -21.87
N ASN A 2 27.40 -22.33 -20.94
CA ASN A 2 26.08 -22.95 -21.02
C ASN A 2 24.98 -21.87 -20.91
N PRO A 3 23.84 -21.95 -21.61
CA PRO A 3 22.76 -20.95 -21.56
C PRO A 3 22.22 -20.67 -20.13
N ILE A 4 22.11 -21.68 -19.28
CA ILE A 4 21.71 -21.48 -17.88
C ILE A 4 22.78 -20.71 -17.10
N GLU A 5 24.05 -21.05 -17.30
CA GLU A 5 25.16 -20.31 -16.69
C GLU A 5 25.23 -18.84 -17.16
N LYS A 6 24.96 -18.63 -18.48
CA LYS A 6 24.84 -17.28 -19.04
C LYS A 6 23.72 -16.49 -18.35
N PHE A 7 22.56 -17.12 -18.21
CA PHE A 7 21.41 -16.51 -17.55
C PHE A 7 21.72 -16.13 -16.09
N ASP A 8 22.32 -17.06 -15.33
CA ASP A 8 22.71 -16.81 -13.93
C ASP A 8 23.65 -15.61 -13.79
N LYS A 9 24.69 -15.56 -14.61
CA LYS A 9 25.64 -14.43 -14.63
C LYS A 9 24.98 -13.13 -15.07
N ALA A 10 24.09 -13.16 -16.07
CA ALA A 10 23.34 -12.01 -16.53
C ALA A 10 22.40 -11.46 -15.44
N VAL A 11 21.70 -12.34 -14.72
CA VAL A 11 20.85 -11.95 -13.57
C VAL A 11 21.68 -11.30 -12.47
N ALA A 12 22.83 -11.86 -12.12
CA ALA A 12 23.71 -11.29 -11.10
C ALA A 12 24.18 -9.87 -11.50
N CYS A 13 24.60 -9.67 -12.76
CA CYS A 13 24.99 -8.37 -13.29
C CYS A 13 23.82 -7.37 -13.30
N TYR A 14 22.62 -7.80 -13.70
CA TYR A 14 21.43 -6.97 -13.71
C TYR A 14 21.03 -6.51 -12.30
N LEU A 15 21.01 -7.43 -11.32
CA LEU A 15 20.70 -7.09 -9.94
C LEU A 15 21.75 -6.15 -9.33
N HIS A 16 23.03 -6.30 -9.71
CA HIS A 16 24.08 -5.37 -9.32
C HIS A 16 23.84 -3.97 -9.91
N ASP A 17 23.49 -3.86 -11.20
CA ASP A 17 23.15 -2.60 -11.87
C ASP A 17 21.94 -1.91 -11.21
N LEU A 18 20.91 -2.69 -10.82
CA LEU A 18 19.77 -2.14 -10.09
C LEU A 18 20.16 -1.57 -8.71
N ARG A 19 21.11 -2.21 -8.00
CA ARG A 19 21.67 -1.69 -6.74
C ARG A 19 22.43 -0.40 -6.97
N TYR A 20 23.28 -0.37 -8.00
CA TYR A 20 24.03 0.82 -8.39
C TYR A 20 23.12 2.00 -8.72
N LYS A 21 22.01 1.76 -9.41
CA LYS A 21 20.95 2.76 -9.71
C LYS A 21 20.08 3.12 -8.51
N ARG A 22 20.42 2.66 -7.31
CA ARG A 22 19.67 2.90 -6.05
C ARG A 22 18.20 2.50 -6.14
N THR A 23 17.89 1.46 -6.88
CA THR A 23 16.56 0.87 -6.93
C THR A 23 16.16 0.37 -5.54
N SER A 24 14.87 0.47 -5.18
CA SER A 24 14.41 0.04 -3.85
C SER A 24 14.73 -1.43 -3.60
N GLY A 25 15.15 -1.77 -2.37
CA GLY A 25 15.46 -3.15 -2.01
C GLY A 25 14.28 -4.11 -2.22
N GLN A 26 13.04 -3.65 -2.09
CA GLN A 26 11.86 -4.47 -2.40
C GLN A 26 11.74 -4.77 -3.89
N THR A 27 12.01 -3.79 -4.73
CA THR A 27 12.01 -3.99 -6.20
C THR A 27 13.09 -4.99 -6.61
N ILE A 28 14.30 -4.87 -6.05
CA ILE A 28 15.40 -5.81 -6.31
C ILE A 28 15.02 -7.23 -5.90
N ARG A 29 14.48 -7.43 -4.69
CA ARG A 29 13.99 -8.75 -4.24
C ARG A 29 12.90 -9.31 -5.14
N ASN A 30 12.00 -8.47 -5.64
CA ASN A 30 10.96 -8.92 -6.57
C ASN A 30 11.57 -9.43 -7.88
N TYR A 31 12.53 -8.71 -8.46
CA TYR A 31 13.26 -9.17 -9.66
C TYR A 31 14.00 -10.48 -9.39
N GLU A 32 14.77 -10.55 -8.29
CA GLU A 32 15.51 -11.73 -7.91
C GLU A 32 14.59 -12.96 -7.82
N THR A 33 13.52 -12.89 -7.04
CA THR A 33 12.56 -14.00 -6.88
C THR A 33 11.90 -14.42 -8.20
N ARG A 34 11.56 -13.47 -9.06
CA ARG A 34 10.82 -13.79 -10.30
C ARG A 34 11.73 -14.27 -11.41
N LEU A 35 12.94 -13.74 -11.49
CA LEU A 35 13.94 -14.25 -12.42
C LEU A 35 14.44 -15.66 -12.01
N ASP A 36 14.58 -15.91 -10.70
CA ASP A 36 14.91 -17.26 -10.21
C ASP A 36 13.79 -18.26 -10.48
N LEU A 37 12.53 -17.85 -10.36
CA LEU A 37 11.39 -18.72 -10.70
C LEU A 37 11.36 -19.04 -12.20
N PHE A 38 11.61 -18.05 -13.07
CA PHE A 38 11.74 -18.29 -14.52
C PHE A 38 12.92 -19.21 -14.83
N ARG A 39 14.08 -18.97 -14.21
CA ARG A 39 15.27 -19.82 -14.34
C ARG A 39 14.98 -21.29 -13.96
N SER A 40 14.29 -21.48 -12.83
CA SER A 40 13.96 -22.82 -12.34
C SER A 40 13.03 -23.56 -13.29
N PHE A 41 11.99 -22.89 -13.80
CA PHE A 41 11.10 -23.39 -14.83
C PHE A 41 11.89 -23.74 -16.11
N TRP A 42 12.66 -22.81 -16.64
CA TRP A 42 13.39 -22.98 -17.89
C TRP A 42 14.46 -24.09 -17.77
N LYS A 43 15.09 -24.26 -16.61
CA LYS A 43 16.00 -25.36 -16.33
C LYS A 43 15.29 -26.72 -16.30
N ALA A 44 14.10 -26.81 -15.73
CA ALA A 44 13.32 -28.04 -15.67
C ALA A 44 12.89 -28.51 -17.08
N GLU A 45 12.55 -27.57 -17.97
CA GLU A 45 12.23 -27.83 -19.36
C GLU A 45 13.48 -28.17 -20.22
N TYR A 46 14.69 -28.01 -19.64
CA TYR A 46 15.95 -28.27 -20.32
C TYR A 46 16.20 -29.77 -20.44
N GLN A 47 16.05 -30.32 -21.65
CA GLN A 47 16.49 -31.68 -21.96
C GLN A 47 17.94 -31.65 -22.50
N PRO A 48 18.85 -32.50 -21.98
CA PRO A 48 20.25 -32.55 -22.45
C PRO A 48 20.41 -32.88 -23.94
N SER A 49 19.38 -33.50 -24.54
CA SER A 49 19.36 -33.88 -25.95
C SER A 49 19.06 -32.76 -26.93
N THR A 50 18.55 -31.63 -26.45
CA THR A 50 18.33 -30.43 -27.28
C THR A 50 19.30 -29.34 -26.86
N PRO A 51 20.25 -28.91 -27.73
CA PRO A 51 21.12 -27.79 -27.41
C PRO A 51 20.24 -26.54 -27.24
N LYS A 52 20.01 -26.14 -25.98
CA LYS A 52 19.33 -24.85 -25.73
C LYS A 52 20.26 -23.72 -26.10
N THR A 53 19.66 -22.82 -26.84
CA THR A 53 20.13 -21.47 -27.11
C THR A 53 19.62 -20.53 -25.99
N ASP A 54 19.71 -19.23 -26.22
CA ASP A 54 19.04 -18.24 -25.38
C ASP A 54 17.50 -18.48 -25.35
N PRO A 55 16.78 -18.01 -24.31
CA PRO A 55 15.33 -18.17 -24.22
C PRO A 55 14.60 -17.67 -25.47
N THR A 56 13.65 -18.44 -25.96
CA THR A 56 12.89 -18.20 -27.19
C THR A 56 11.45 -17.76 -26.87
N TYR A 57 10.71 -17.33 -27.91
CA TYR A 57 9.27 -17.07 -27.80
C TYR A 57 8.48 -18.28 -27.30
N ALA A 58 8.88 -19.51 -27.70
CA ALA A 58 8.24 -20.73 -27.25
C ALA A 58 8.42 -20.94 -25.73
N ASP A 59 9.62 -20.68 -25.21
CA ASP A 59 9.90 -20.75 -23.77
C ASP A 59 9.07 -19.73 -22.98
N ILE A 60 8.86 -18.54 -23.53
CA ILE A 60 8.04 -17.49 -22.88
C ILE A 60 6.55 -17.86 -22.92
N SER A 61 6.08 -18.47 -24.01
CA SER A 61 4.70 -18.98 -24.08
C SER A 61 4.45 -20.07 -23.03
N ALA A 62 5.34 -21.05 -22.98
CA ALA A 62 5.27 -22.14 -21.99
C ALA A 62 5.35 -21.59 -20.55
N TRP A 63 6.22 -20.59 -20.30
CA TRP A 63 6.29 -19.90 -19.02
C TRP A 63 4.99 -19.22 -18.62
N ARG A 64 4.35 -18.50 -19.53
CA ARG A 64 3.03 -17.88 -19.31
C ARG A 64 2.00 -18.93 -18.91
N ASP A 65 1.96 -20.05 -19.64
CA ASP A 65 0.99 -21.12 -19.40
C ASP A 65 1.27 -21.79 -18.04
N PHE A 66 2.51 -22.10 -17.73
CA PHE A 66 2.91 -22.58 -16.39
C PHE A 66 2.47 -21.64 -15.25
N LEU A 67 2.65 -20.34 -15.38
CA LEU A 67 2.19 -19.39 -14.38
C LEU A 67 0.66 -19.39 -14.23
N THR A 68 -0.06 -19.53 -15.33
CA THR A 68 -1.52 -19.58 -15.35
C THR A 68 -2.03 -20.86 -14.68
N ASP A 69 -1.46 -22.00 -15.04
CA ASP A 69 -1.79 -23.32 -14.47
C ASP A 69 -1.43 -23.43 -12.99
N SER A 70 -0.40 -22.67 -12.55
CA SER A 70 -0.05 -22.51 -11.13
C SER A 70 -1.04 -21.62 -10.36
N GLY A 71 -2.16 -21.22 -10.94
CA GLY A 71 -3.21 -20.41 -10.30
C GLY A 71 -2.86 -18.93 -10.14
N LYS A 72 -1.85 -18.39 -10.84
CA LYS A 72 -1.55 -16.96 -10.81
C LYS A 72 -2.62 -16.15 -11.54
N THR A 73 -3.01 -15.02 -10.97
CA THR A 73 -3.96 -14.11 -11.63
C THR A 73 -3.35 -13.51 -12.90
N ALA A 74 -4.20 -13.15 -13.88
CA ALA A 74 -3.78 -12.48 -15.12
C ALA A 74 -2.91 -11.23 -14.86
N SER A 75 -3.22 -10.44 -13.82
CA SER A 75 -2.42 -9.29 -13.42
C SER A 75 -1.03 -9.71 -12.95
N THR A 76 -0.93 -10.79 -12.20
CA THR A 76 0.34 -11.34 -11.69
C THR A 76 1.18 -11.88 -12.84
N VAL A 77 0.59 -12.68 -13.73
CA VAL A 77 1.26 -13.21 -14.94
C VAL A 77 1.81 -12.06 -15.78
N LYS A 78 0.98 -11.06 -16.06
CA LYS A 78 1.41 -9.86 -16.79
C LYS A 78 2.60 -9.15 -16.14
N GLN A 79 2.62 -9.07 -14.80
CA GLN A 79 3.71 -8.43 -14.09
C GLN A 79 5.02 -9.23 -14.20
N TYR A 80 4.96 -10.57 -14.11
CA TYR A 80 6.12 -11.45 -14.27
C TYR A 80 6.72 -11.30 -15.67
N LEU A 81 5.87 -11.34 -16.72
CA LEU A 81 6.30 -11.15 -18.09
C LEU A 81 6.93 -9.75 -18.33
N LYS A 82 6.35 -8.70 -17.77
CA LYS A 82 6.91 -7.35 -17.87
C LYS A 82 8.29 -7.23 -17.25
N GLU A 83 8.49 -7.83 -16.09
CA GLU A 83 9.80 -7.78 -15.42
C GLU A 83 10.85 -8.60 -16.16
N LEU A 84 10.47 -9.77 -16.67
CA LEU A 84 11.33 -10.56 -17.54
C LEU A 84 11.69 -9.79 -18.84
N SER A 85 10.72 -9.10 -19.44
CA SER A 85 10.96 -8.22 -20.61
C SER A 85 11.93 -7.09 -20.27
N GLN A 86 11.81 -6.48 -19.10
CA GLN A 86 12.72 -5.42 -18.67
C GLN A 86 14.14 -5.93 -18.45
N PHE A 87 14.30 -7.13 -17.90
CA PHE A 87 15.58 -7.79 -17.78
C PHE A 87 16.25 -7.98 -19.15
N PHE A 88 15.57 -8.59 -20.14
CA PHE A 88 16.15 -8.79 -21.47
C PHE A 88 16.47 -7.47 -22.17
N LYS A 89 15.59 -6.47 -22.07
CA LYS A 89 15.85 -5.13 -22.60
C LYS A 89 17.08 -4.46 -21.96
N ALA A 90 17.27 -4.63 -20.66
CA ALA A 90 18.44 -4.11 -19.98
C ALA A 90 19.70 -4.86 -20.43
N MET A 91 19.66 -6.19 -20.46
CA MET A 91 20.82 -7.01 -20.86
C MET A 91 21.20 -6.90 -22.33
N ASN A 92 20.40 -6.26 -23.17
CA ASN A 92 20.79 -5.90 -24.53
C ASN A 92 21.69 -4.64 -24.59
N GLN A 93 21.80 -3.88 -23.51
CA GLN A 93 22.57 -2.63 -23.50
C GLN A 93 24.08 -2.88 -23.59
N PRO A 94 24.84 -2.02 -24.31
CA PRO A 94 26.30 -2.20 -24.52
C PRO A 94 27.13 -2.08 -23.23
N VAL A 95 26.54 -1.59 -22.15
CA VAL A 95 27.20 -1.51 -20.83
C VAL A 95 27.51 -2.89 -20.23
N PHE A 96 26.82 -3.92 -20.65
CA PHE A 96 27.06 -5.31 -20.22
C PHE A 96 28.04 -6.01 -21.17
N ALA A 97 28.80 -6.96 -20.63
CA ALA A 97 29.75 -7.77 -21.40
C ALA A 97 29.01 -8.51 -22.55
N SER A 98 29.66 -8.54 -23.73
CA SER A 98 29.04 -9.05 -24.97
C SER A 98 28.52 -10.49 -24.84
N GLU A 99 29.25 -11.33 -24.10
CA GLU A 99 28.88 -12.73 -23.86
C GLU A 99 27.65 -12.91 -22.93
N LEU A 100 27.28 -11.88 -22.18
CA LEU A 100 26.11 -11.88 -21.31
C LEU A 100 24.89 -11.21 -21.94
N ARG A 101 25.07 -10.55 -23.09
CA ARG A 101 23.99 -9.84 -23.75
C ARG A 101 22.98 -10.78 -24.41
N TYR A 102 21.73 -10.32 -24.41
CA TYR A 102 20.63 -10.91 -25.16
C TYR A 102 20.24 -9.94 -26.27
N PRO A 103 20.63 -10.22 -27.53
CA PRO A 103 20.37 -9.29 -28.65
C PRO A 103 18.86 -9.10 -28.89
N ASP A 104 18.07 -10.13 -28.61
CA ASP A 104 16.63 -10.12 -28.76
C ASP A 104 15.91 -10.23 -27.42
N ASN A 105 14.78 -9.54 -27.32
CA ASN A 105 13.87 -9.71 -26.19
C ASN A 105 12.77 -10.72 -26.59
N PRO A 106 12.78 -11.95 -26.04
CA PRO A 106 11.79 -12.95 -26.43
C PRO A 106 10.40 -12.67 -25.82
N VAL A 107 10.26 -11.68 -24.95
CA VAL A 107 8.97 -11.34 -24.31
C VAL A 107 8.25 -10.30 -25.14
N SER A 108 7.32 -10.75 -25.98
CA SER A 108 6.40 -9.88 -26.72
C SER A 108 5.21 -9.45 -25.87
N GLU A 109 4.67 -8.26 -26.12
CA GLU A 109 3.40 -7.81 -25.50
C GLU A 109 2.21 -8.69 -25.89
N TYR A 110 2.31 -9.44 -26.97
CA TYR A 110 1.33 -10.45 -27.39
C TYR A 110 1.07 -11.51 -26.31
N PHE A 111 2.08 -11.83 -25.48
CA PHE A 111 1.93 -12.79 -24.38
C PHE A 111 1.22 -12.22 -23.17
N TYR A 112 0.99 -10.91 -23.10
CA TYR A 112 0.38 -10.31 -21.92
C TYR A 112 -1.11 -10.66 -21.85
N PRO A 113 -1.54 -11.35 -20.77
CA PRO A 113 -2.95 -11.65 -20.60
C PRO A 113 -3.76 -10.37 -20.46
N LYS A 114 -4.98 -10.39 -20.96
CA LYS A 114 -5.95 -9.32 -20.78
C LYS A 114 -6.30 -9.22 -19.28
N VAL A 115 -6.03 -8.09 -18.69
CA VAL A 115 -6.37 -7.84 -17.29
C VAL A 115 -7.65 -7.02 -17.25
N GLU A 116 -8.70 -7.61 -16.73
CA GLU A 116 -9.93 -6.87 -16.43
C GLU A 116 -9.69 -5.98 -15.22
N LYS A 117 -9.89 -4.69 -15.43
CA LYS A 117 -9.85 -3.74 -14.31
C LYS A 117 -11.14 -3.88 -13.51
N ARG A 118 -11.06 -4.45 -12.30
CA ARG A 118 -12.20 -4.44 -11.39
C ARG A 118 -12.53 -2.98 -11.05
N PRO A 119 -13.79 -2.60 -11.13
CA PRO A 119 -14.23 -1.29 -10.65
C PRO A 119 -13.94 -1.17 -9.15
N TYR A 120 -13.29 -0.08 -8.74
CA TYR A 120 -13.02 0.20 -7.32
C TYR A 120 -14.27 0.63 -6.53
N ASP A 121 -15.42 0.77 -7.21
CA ASP A 121 -16.60 1.48 -6.69
C ASP A 121 -17.43 0.69 -5.70
N MET A 122 -17.17 -0.60 -5.54
CA MET A 122 -18.11 -1.53 -4.89
C MET A 122 -17.59 -2.15 -3.59
N ILE A 123 -16.42 -1.74 -3.10
CA ILE A 123 -15.86 -2.36 -1.89
C ILE A 123 -16.57 -1.85 -0.64
N MET A 124 -16.87 -0.54 -0.58
CA MET A 124 -17.60 0.10 0.51
C MET A 124 -18.53 1.17 -0.03
N CYS A 125 -19.79 1.13 0.35
CA CYS A 125 -20.74 2.21 0.07
C CYS A 125 -20.57 3.38 1.03
N ASP A 126 -21.31 4.46 0.80
CA ASP A 126 -21.21 5.66 1.65
C ASP A 126 -21.74 5.41 3.07
N ASP A 127 -22.71 4.50 3.24
CA ASP A 127 -23.21 4.10 4.55
C ASP A 127 -22.17 3.32 5.36
N ASP A 128 -21.38 2.45 4.71
CA ASP A 128 -20.28 1.73 5.35
C ASP A 128 -19.20 2.70 5.82
N VAL A 129 -18.89 3.70 5.00
CA VAL A 129 -17.97 4.77 5.38
C VAL A 129 -18.52 5.56 6.57
N ALA A 130 -19.81 5.89 6.57
CA ALA A 130 -20.46 6.58 7.68
C ALA A 130 -20.38 5.78 8.98
N LEU A 131 -20.46 4.44 8.92
CA LEU A 131 -20.25 3.57 10.08
C LEU A 131 -18.81 3.67 10.62
N LEU A 132 -17.81 3.65 9.75
CA LEU A 132 -16.42 3.84 10.16
C LEU A 132 -16.18 5.20 10.84
N LEU A 133 -16.87 6.24 10.36
CA LEU A 133 -16.73 7.60 10.88
C LEU A 133 -17.39 7.81 12.25
N LYS A 134 -18.38 6.98 12.63
CA LYS A 134 -19.15 7.12 13.89
C LYS A 134 -18.33 6.89 15.17
N ASN A 135 -17.08 6.45 15.06
CA ASN A 135 -16.15 6.32 16.18
C ASN A 135 -16.75 5.55 17.39
N GLN A 136 -17.41 4.42 17.13
CA GLN A 136 -17.96 3.60 18.20
C GLN A 136 -16.94 2.52 18.59
N ALA A 137 -16.42 2.62 19.81
CA ALA A 137 -15.58 1.56 20.37
C ALA A 137 -16.43 0.29 20.58
N PRO A 138 -15.94 -0.90 20.19
CA PRO A 138 -16.65 -2.15 20.41
C PRO A 138 -16.79 -2.45 21.91
N VAL A 139 -17.89 -3.09 22.28
CA VAL A 139 -18.19 -3.44 23.69
C VAL A 139 -17.25 -4.51 24.25
N SER A 140 -16.51 -5.25 23.40
CA SER A 140 -15.66 -6.38 23.77
C SER A 140 -14.24 -6.00 24.18
N GLN A 141 -13.45 -6.98 24.66
CA GLN A 141 -12.04 -6.84 25.05
C GLN A 141 -11.10 -6.28 23.98
N ALA A 142 -11.54 -6.19 22.71
CA ALA A 142 -10.83 -5.53 21.63
C ALA A 142 -10.69 -3.99 21.79
N LYS A 143 -11.28 -3.39 22.83
CA LYS A 143 -11.16 -1.95 23.13
C LYS A 143 -9.71 -1.47 23.19
N HIS A 144 -8.82 -2.29 23.72
CA HIS A 144 -7.45 -1.88 24.00
C HIS A 144 -6.70 -1.41 22.73
N TYR A 145 -6.84 -2.14 21.61
CA TYR A 145 -6.19 -1.77 20.36
C TYR A 145 -7.05 -0.90 19.44
N TRP A 146 -8.30 -0.65 19.86
CA TRP A 146 -9.26 0.03 18.99
C TRP A 146 -8.81 1.44 18.63
N ALA A 147 -8.36 2.25 19.58
CA ALA A 147 -7.93 3.62 19.34
C ALA A 147 -6.79 3.72 18.31
N ARG A 148 -5.80 2.82 18.42
CA ARG A 148 -4.71 2.71 17.44
C ARG A 148 -5.24 2.33 16.06
N ASN A 149 -6.08 1.31 15.99
CA ASN A 149 -6.60 0.78 14.73
C ASN A 149 -7.49 1.82 14.04
N TYR A 150 -8.32 2.52 14.83
CA TYR A 150 -9.13 3.62 14.36
C TYR A 150 -8.27 4.78 13.82
N ALA A 151 -7.25 5.20 14.55
CA ALA A 151 -6.32 6.26 14.11
C ALA A 151 -5.63 5.89 12.78
N ILE A 152 -5.19 4.64 12.63
CA ILE A 152 -4.60 4.14 11.39
C ILE A 152 -5.60 4.22 10.23
N VAL A 153 -6.84 3.76 10.42
CA VAL A 153 -7.87 3.78 9.37
C VAL A 153 -8.23 5.22 9.00
N MET A 154 -8.41 6.11 9.97
CA MET A 154 -8.71 7.52 9.73
C MET A 154 -7.57 8.25 9.02
N LEU A 155 -6.31 8.01 9.38
CA LEU A 155 -5.17 8.57 8.66
C LEU A 155 -5.14 8.11 7.20
N LEU A 156 -5.29 6.81 6.93
CA LEU A 156 -5.31 6.28 5.56
C LEU A 156 -6.45 6.89 4.72
N LEU A 157 -7.63 7.00 5.31
CA LEU A 157 -8.83 7.53 4.66
C LEU A 157 -8.72 9.04 4.39
N CYS A 158 -8.36 9.82 5.41
CA CYS A 158 -8.37 11.28 5.35
C CYS A 158 -7.16 11.84 4.60
N THR A 159 -5.95 11.36 4.91
CA THR A 159 -4.70 11.89 4.32
C THR A 159 -4.28 11.17 3.04
N LYS A 160 -4.85 10.01 2.78
CA LYS A 160 -4.57 9.20 1.58
C LYS A 160 -3.09 8.81 1.41
N ILE A 161 -2.33 8.77 2.51
CA ILE A 161 -0.92 8.34 2.50
C ILE A 161 -0.79 6.85 2.16
N ARG A 162 0.38 6.45 1.67
CA ARG A 162 0.67 5.04 1.33
C ARG A 162 1.02 4.23 2.58
N ASN A 163 0.86 2.90 2.50
CA ASN A 163 1.23 1.99 3.60
C ASN A 163 2.64 2.23 4.13
N ALA A 164 3.60 2.34 3.21
CA ALA A 164 4.99 2.55 3.59
C ALA A 164 5.23 3.91 4.25
N GLU A 165 4.47 4.93 3.88
CA GLU A 165 4.51 6.26 4.45
C GLU A 165 3.90 6.23 5.87
N LEU A 166 2.74 5.61 6.04
CA LEU A 166 2.13 5.43 7.37
C LEU A 166 3.05 4.65 8.32
N LEU A 167 3.64 3.54 7.85
CA LEU A 167 4.54 2.72 8.65
C LEU A 167 5.85 3.41 9.04
N SER A 168 6.22 4.51 8.38
CA SER A 168 7.39 5.32 8.72
C SER A 168 7.04 6.67 9.33
N LEU A 169 5.75 6.93 9.56
CA LEU A 169 5.27 8.19 10.14
C LEU A 169 5.72 8.32 11.58
N ARG A 170 6.22 9.50 11.95
CA ARG A 170 6.65 9.88 13.29
C ARG A 170 5.68 10.87 13.89
N LEU A 171 5.72 11.06 15.19
CA LEU A 171 4.86 12.05 15.84
C LEU A 171 5.20 13.47 15.38
N CYS A 172 6.48 13.79 15.20
CA CYS A 172 6.95 15.10 14.70
C CYS A 172 6.56 15.41 13.24
N ASP A 173 6.08 14.41 12.49
CA ASP A 173 5.57 14.62 11.13
C ASP A 173 4.13 15.18 11.11
N LEU A 174 3.48 15.30 12.29
CA LEU A 174 2.11 15.77 12.46
C LEU A 174 2.09 17.17 13.07
N ASP A 175 1.61 18.12 12.29
CA ASP A 175 1.34 19.48 12.77
C ASP A 175 -0.16 19.62 13.07
N PHE A 176 -0.49 19.60 14.35
CA PHE A 176 -1.88 19.74 14.83
C PHE A 176 -2.38 21.19 14.80
N GLU A 177 -1.49 22.18 14.78
CA GLU A 177 -1.85 23.61 14.75
C GLU A 177 -2.16 24.05 13.33
N ASN A 178 -1.29 23.71 12.38
CA ASN A 178 -1.45 24.06 10.99
C ASN A 178 -2.29 23.03 10.21
N ALA A 179 -2.74 21.94 10.85
CA ALA A 179 -3.49 20.86 10.24
C ALA A 179 -2.75 20.19 9.04
N GLU A 180 -1.46 19.95 9.22
CA GLU A 180 -0.57 19.42 8.21
C GLU A 180 0.07 18.07 8.63
N LEU A 181 0.27 17.20 7.65
CA LEU A 181 1.03 15.95 7.80
C LEU A 181 2.14 15.92 6.76
N VAL A 182 3.37 15.79 7.24
CA VAL A 182 4.57 15.78 6.41
C VAL A 182 4.91 14.34 6.00
N VAL A 183 5.10 14.13 4.69
CA VAL A 183 5.61 12.87 4.14
C VAL A 183 7.02 13.13 3.61
N GLU A 184 8.04 12.86 4.42
CA GLU A 184 9.44 13.11 4.06
C GLU A 184 9.93 12.25 2.88
N ARG A 185 9.55 10.95 2.85
CA ARG A 185 10.07 9.97 1.89
C ARG A 185 8.94 9.25 1.17
N GLY A 186 8.25 9.96 0.28
CA GLY A 186 7.29 9.36 -0.63
C GLY A 186 7.94 8.44 -1.67
N LYS A 187 7.15 7.80 -2.53
CA LYS A 187 7.66 6.98 -3.65
C LYS A 187 8.61 7.82 -4.52
N GLY A 188 9.85 7.36 -4.64
CA GLY A 188 10.92 8.07 -5.36
C GLY A 188 11.58 9.19 -4.54
N GLY A 189 11.48 9.16 -3.19
CA GLY A 189 12.12 10.15 -2.31
C GLY A 189 11.45 11.53 -2.30
N LYS A 190 10.21 11.64 -2.80
CA LYS A 190 9.51 12.93 -2.92
C LYS A 190 8.89 13.35 -1.59
N PHE A 191 9.24 14.55 -1.16
CA PHE A 191 8.59 15.27 -0.07
C PHE A 191 7.21 15.78 -0.49
N ARG A 192 6.23 15.72 0.41
CA ARG A 192 4.96 16.44 0.27
C ARG A 192 4.32 16.68 1.63
N VAL A 193 3.49 17.70 1.69
CA VAL A 193 2.61 17.98 2.81
C VAL A 193 1.19 17.54 2.41
N CYS A 194 0.53 16.81 3.29
CA CYS A 194 -0.87 16.41 3.16
C CYS A 194 -1.71 17.16 4.16
N GLU A 195 -2.96 17.45 3.80
CA GLU A 195 -3.92 17.97 4.76
C GLU A 195 -4.18 16.95 5.88
N PHE A 196 -4.05 17.38 7.12
CA PHE A 196 -4.31 16.58 8.31
C PHE A 196 -5.69 16.94 8.86
N GLN A 197 -6.72 16.40 8.24
CA GLN A 197 -8.13 16.71 8.51
C GLN A 197 -8.51 16.51 9.99
N PRO A 198 -9.48 17.29 10.53
CA PRO A 198 -9.85 17.27 11.95
C PRO A 198 -10.21 15.88 12.48
N LEU A 199 -10.88 15.05 11.68
CA LEU A 199 -11.22 13.68 12.06
C LEU A 199 -9.97 12.82 12.30
N ALA A 200 -8.97 12.92 11.41
CA ALA A 200 -7.71 12.20 11.59
C ALA A 200 -6.93 12.73 12.80
N GLN A 201 -6.95 14.06 13.04
CA GLN A 201 -6.35 14.66 14.24
C GLN A 201 -6.99 14.11 15.51
N SER A 202 -8.32 14.12 15.61
CA SER A 202 -9.06 13.59 16.76
C SER A 202 -8.77 12.11 17.00
N ALA A 203 -8.72 11.31 15.93
CA ALA A 203 -8.40 9.89 16.03
C ALA A 203 -6.97 9.63 16.53
N VAL A 204 -6.01 10.45 16.09
CA VAL A 204 -4.61 10.35 16.57
C VAL A 204 -4.49 10.81 18.01
N ARG A 205 -5.14 11.90 18.42
CA ARG A 205 -5.17 12.33 19.84
C ARG A 205 -5.72 11.22 20.72
N LEU A 206 -6.86 10.64 20.36
CA LEU A 206 -7.44 9.50 21.07
C LEU A 206 -6.47 8.33 21.21
N TYR A 207 -5.73 8.02 20.15
CA TYR A 207 -4.70 6.98 20.22
C TYR A 207 -3.56 7.35 21.18
N LEU A 208 -3.06 8.58 21.15
CA LEU A 208 -1.99 9.03 22.04
C LEU A 208 -2.43 9.01 23.51
N GLU A 209 -3.67 9.38 23.80
CA GLU A 209 -4.27 9.36 25.14
C GLU A 209 -4.56 7.95 25.64
N SER A 210 -4.75 6.96 24.74
CA SER A 210 -5.05 5.59 25.12
C SER A 210 -3.93 4.85 25.87
N GLY A 211 -2.71 5.40 25.87
CA GLY A 211 -1.53 4.78 26.48
C GLY A 211 -0.95 3.61 25.68
N LEU A 212 -1.44 3.34 24.47
CA LEU A 212 -0.95 2.27 23.60
C LEU A 212 0.41 2.57 22.94
N ARG A 213 0.79 3.85 22.88
CA ARG A 213 2.14 4.26 22.51
C ARG A 213 2.99 4.40 23.78
N PRO A 214 4.18 3.81 23.86
CA PRO A 214 5.06 3.97 25.02
C PRO A 214 5.31 5.44 25.38
N LYS A 215 5.16 5.80 26.65
CA LYS A 215 5.30 7.20 27.10
C LYS A 215 6.72 7.73 27.01
N ASN A 216 7.71 6.85 27.01
CA ASN A 216 9.13 7.20 26.91
C ASN A 216 9.64 7.34 25.47
N LEU A 217 8.78 7.24 24.47
CA LEU A 217 9.13 7.51 23.08
C LEU A 217 9.16 9.02 22.80
N CYS A 218 10.18 9.46 22.08
CA CYS A 218 10.32 10.82 21.59
C CYS A 218 9.36 11.12 20.43
N GLU A 219 9.23 12.38 20.07
CA GLU A 219 8.44 12.80 18.90
C GLU A 219 9.03 12.30 17.58
N THR A 220 10.35 12.09 17.52
CA THR A 220 11.07 11.55 16.36
C THR A 220 10.92 10.04 16.19
N ASP A 221 10.32 9.34 17.17
CA ASP A 221 10.04 7.92 17.08
C ASP A 221 8.75 7.65 16.30
N LEU A 222 8.63 6.42 15.79
CA LEU A 222 7.47 6.00 15.02
C LEU A 222 6.17 6.28 15.76
N LEU A 223 5.20 6.87 15.07
CA LEU A 223 3.85 7.06 15.58
C LEU A 223 3.19 5.71 15.88
N PHE A 224 3.26 4.79 14.91
CA PHE A 224 2.75 3.42 15.04
C PHE A 224 3.88 2.41 14.97
N GLY A 225 3.89 1.50 15.90
CA GLY A 225 4.84 0.41 15.93
C GLY A 225 4.22 -0.89 16.41
N THR A 226 5.03 -1.91 16.44
CA THR A 226 4.71 -3.22 16.98
C THR A 226 5.86 -3.67 17.88
N THR A 227 5.56 -4.54 18.83
CA THR A 227 6.55 -5.20 19.67
C THR A 227 6.75 -6.64 19.20
N SER A 228 7.93 -7.19 19.44
CA SER A 228 8.29 -8.56 19.03
C SER A 228 7.44 -9.64 19.72
N THR A 229 6.79 -9.31 20.83
CA THR A 229 5.93 -10.24 21.56
C THR A 229 4.55 -10.29 20.92
N HIS A 230 4.24 -11.39 20.25
CA HIS A 230 2.95 -11.70 19.63
C HIS A 230 1.83 -12.02 20.64
N SER A 231 1.94 -11.55 21.88
CA SER A 231 0.89 -11.77 22.87
C SER A 231 -0.19 -10.72 22.75
N TYR A 232 -1.41 -11.17 22.62
CA TYR A 232 -2.67 -10.41 22.76
C TYR A 232 -2.89 -9.90 24.21
N GLY A 233 -1.81 -9.75 24.99
CA GLY A 233 -1.84 -9.30 26.37
C GLY A 233 -1.43 -7.84 26.50
N GLU A 234 -1.50 -7.32 27.71
CA GLU A 234 -1.18 -5.95 28.08
C GLU A 234 0.17 -5.53 27.47
N PHE A 235 0.19 -4.31 26.92
CA PHE A 235 1.41 -3.72 26.36
C PHE A 235 2.37 -3.44 27.53
N THR A 236 3.28 -4.36 27.77
CA THR A 236 4.41 -4.21 28.72
C THR A 236 5.69 -3.80 28.00
N GLY A 237 5.58 -3.40 26.72
CA GLY A 237 6.73 -3.12 25.86
C GLY A 237 7.47 -1.85 26.25
N ASN A 238 8.74 -2.03 26.50
CA ASN A 238 9.77 -1.02 26.55
C ASN A 238 9.89 -0.31 25.19
N ALA A 239 10.28 0.96 25.15
CA ALA A 239 10.56 1.68 23.90
C ALA A 239 11.57 0.94 23.00
N GLU A 240 12.50 0.20 23.59
CA GLU A 240 13.50 -0.62 22.89
C GLU A 240 12.88 -1.71 22.00
N SER A 241 11.68 -2.21 22.33
CA SER A 241 10.97 -3.20 21.53
C SER A 241 10.05 -2.58 20.47
N TRP A 242 9.95 -1.24 20.42
CA TRP A 242 9.09 -0.53 19.49
C TRP A 242 9.72 -0.43 18.10
N HIS A 243 9.20 -1.16 17.15
CA HIS A 243 9.74 -1.20 15.81
C HIS A 243 8.66 -1.09 14.74
N ARG A 244 9.10 -0.78 13.54
CA ARG A 244 8.24 -0.61 12.38
C ARG A 244 7.48 -1.90 12.05
N GLY A 245 6.15 -1.80 11.96
CA GLY A 245 5.30 -2.90 11.48
C GLY A 245 5.54 -3.26 10.02
N THR A 246 5.14 -4.45 9.62
CA THR A 246 5.16 -4.89 8.23
C THR A 246 3.91 -4.44 7.48
N SER A 247 3.97 -4.39 6.15
CA SER A 247 2.79 -4.12 5.33
C SER A 247 1.69 -5.18 5.52
N GLN A 248 2.06 -6.43 5.81
CA GLN A 248 1.12 -7.51 6.09
C GLN A 248 0.42 -7.30 7.44
N TRP A 249 1.18 -6.93 8.48
CA TRP A 249 0.60 -6.56 9.77
C TRP A 249 -0.43 -5.43 9.63
N LEU A 250 -0.08 -4.37 8.90
CA LEU A 250 -0.97 -3.24 8.66
C LEU A 250 -2.23 -3.66 7.90
N SER A 251 -2.10 -4.48 6.84
CA SER A 251 -3.23 -4.98 6.06
C SER A 251 -4.19 -5.81 6.90
N SER A 252 -3.67 -6.75 7.69
CA SER A 252 -4.47 -7.60 8.58
C SER A 252 -5.16 -6.80 9.70
N LEU A 253 -4.52 -5.72 10.18
CA LEU A 253 -5.09 -4.83 11.17
C LEU A 253 -6.27 -4.06 10.59
N VAL A 254 -6.10 -3.45 9.42
CA VAL A 254 -7.11 -2.64 8.73
C VAL A 254 -8.32 -3.51 8.36
N GLU A 255 -8.08 -4.68 7.77
CA GLU A 255 -9.14 -5.62 7.39
C GLU A 255 -9.98 -6.02 8.60
N ARG A 256 -9.34 -6.44 9.71
CA ARG A 256 -10.05 -6.83 10.94
C ARG A 256 -10.84 -5.68 11.55
N HIS A 257 -10.27 -4.46 11.56
CA HIS A 257 -10.96 -3.29 12.09
C HIS A 257 -12.20 -2.95 11.26
N ILE A 258 -12.06 -2.88 9.94
CA ILE A 258 -13.19 -2.59 9.04
C ILE A 258 -14.26 -3.67 9.17
N LYS A 259 -13.88 -4.95 9.14
CA LYS A 259 -14.82 -6.05 9.30
C LYS A 259 -15.57 -5.98 10.64
N SER A 260 -14.90 -5.59 11.72
CA SER A 260 -15.56 -5.48 13.05
C SER A 260 -16.58 -4.35 13.11
N VAL A 261 -16.44 -3.31 12.31
CA VAL A 261 -17.33 -2.14 12.31
C VAL A 261 -18.43 -2.24 11.25
N THR A 262 -18.09 -2.72 10.05
CA THR A 262 -18.99 -2.70 8.89
C THR A 262 -19.49 -4.10 8.49
N GLY A 263 -18.87 -5.17 8.98
CA GLY A 263 -19.11 -6.53 8.51
C GLY A 263 -18.44 -6.89 7.18
N ILE A 264 -17.82 -5.93 6.51
CA ILE A 264 -17.22 -6.14 5.17
C ILE A 264 -15.82 -6.74 5.30
N SER A 265 -15.57 -7.80 4.54
CA SER A 265 -14.26 -8.46 4.39
C SER A 265 -13.53 -7.96 3.14
N ASP A 266 -12.25 -8.32 3.02
CA ASP A 266 -11.38 -8.08 1.84
C ASP A 266 -11.11 -6.61 1.52
N VAL A 267 -11.31 -5.68 2.46
CA VAL A 267 -10.94 -4.29 2.32
C VAL A 267 -9.44 -4.12 2.60
N ARG A 268 -8.71 -3.68 1.60
CA ARG A 268 -7.25 -3.46 1.70
C ARG A 268 -6.95 -2.02 2.09
N THR A 269 -5.79 -1.81 2.68
CA THR A 269 -5.30 -0.46 3.02
C THR A 269 -5.30 0.50 1.82
N HIS A 270 -5.02 -0.01 0.61
CA HIS A 270 -5.02 0.81 -0.61
C HIS A 270 -6.44 1.23 -1.03
N ASP A 271 -7.45 0.43 -0.68
CA ASP A 271 -8.85 0.75 -0.97
C ASP A 271 -9.32 1.94 -0.14
N LEU A 272 -8.87 2.09 1.11
CA LEU A 272 -9.14 3.28 1.93
C LEU A 272 -8.61 4.57 1.28
N ARG A 273 -7.44 4.50 0.67
CA ARG A 273 -6.89 5.64 -0.09
C ARG A 273 -7.75 5.96 -1.31
N HIS A 274 -8.28 4.96 -2.02
CA HIS A 274 -9.21 5.16 -3.13
C HIS A 274 -10.55 5.72 -2.65
N ILE A 275 -11.07 5.21 -1.54
CA ILE A 275 -12.30 5.72 -0.91
C ILE A 275 -12.12 7.18 -0.50
N GLY A 276 -11.04 7.52 0.20
CA GLY A 276 -10.73 8.90 0.59
C GLY A 276 -10.59 9.85 -0.61
N ALA A 277 -9.97 9.38 -1.70
CA ALA A 277 -9.88 10.13 -2.94
C ALA A 277 -11.28 10.38 -3.56
N ARG A 278 -12.13 9.36 -3.59
CA ARG A 278 -13.52 9.45 -4.06
C ARG A 278 -14.33 10.45 -3.22
N LEU A 279 -14.22 10.39 -1.89
CA LEU A 279 -14.91 11.31 -0.99
C LEU A 279 -14.51 12.76 -1.27
N ASN A 280 -13.20 13.05 -1.43
CA ASN A 280 -12.74 14.40 -1.75
C ASN A 280 -13.32 14.91 -3.08
N LEU A 281 -13.34 14.07 -4.12
CA LEU A 281 -13.95 14.46 -5.41
C LEU A 281 -15.45 14.67 -5.30
N ASN A 282 -16.16 13.82 -4.55
CA ASN A 282 -17.58 13.96 -4.31
C ASN A 282 -17.90 15.27 -3.55
N SER A 283 -16.97 15.76 -2.70
CA SER A 283 -17.08 17.06 -2.02
C SER A 283 -16.62 18.26 -2.87
N GLY A 284 -16.34 18.06 -4.15
CA GLY A 284 -15.99 19.15 -5.08
C GLY A 284 -14.50 19.50 -5.12
N ALA A 285 -13.62 18.71 -4.52
CA ALA A 285 -12.18 18.92 -4.63
C ALA A 285 -11.70 18.81 -6.09
N SER A 286 -10.77 19.67 -6.49
CA SER A 286 -10.20 19.61 -7.84
C SER A 286 -9.30 18.40 -8.05
N MET A 287 -9.10 18.02 -9.31
CA MET A 287 -8.21 16.91 -9.66
C MET A 287 -6.74 17.25 -9.35
N GLU A 288 -6.35 18.51 -9.50
CA GLU A 288 -5.01 19.04 -9.17
C GLU A 288 -4.75 18.94 -7.67
N TYR A 289 -5.72 19.36 -6.85
CA TYR A 289 -5.64 19.21 -5.40
C TYR A 289 -5.49 17.74 -5.03
N LEU A 290 -6.34 16.86 -5.59
CA LEU A 290 -6.25 15.43 -5.30
C LEU A 290 -4.92 14.82 -5.74
N GLN A 291 -4.39 15.24 -6.91
CA GLN A 291 -3.07 14.79 -7.38
C GLN A 291 -1.95 15.18 -6.41
N SER A 292 -1.98 16.40 -5.88
CA SER A 292 -0.98 16.86 -4.90
C SER A 292 -1.04 16.03 -3.61
N GLN A 293 -2.24 15.82 -3.06
CA GLN A 293 -2.47 15.02 -1.86
C GLN A 293 -2.02 13.56 -2.03
N LEU A 294 -2.30 12.97 -3.20
CA LEU A 294 -1.91 11.61 -3.52
C LEU A 294 -0.41 11.47 -3.86
N GLY A 295 0.28 12.55 -4.20
CA GLY A 295 1.65 12.50 -4.69
C GLY A 295 1.78 11.64 -5.96
N HIS A 296 0.86 11.82 -6.92
CA HIS A 296 0.92 11.18 -8.22
C HIS A 296 1.82 12.00 -9.15
N ALA A 297 2.78 11.34 -9.78
CA ALA A 297 3.68 11.98 -10.73
C ALA A 297 3.00 12.34 -12.06
N SER A 298 1.83 11.76 -12.35
CA SER A 298 1.07 11.95 -13.59
C SER A 298 -0.41 12.10 -13.31
N MET A 299 -1.06 13.06 -13.98
CA MET A 299 -2.53 13.25 -13.96
C MET A 299 -3.28 12.00 -14.45
N ALA A 300 -2.74 11.24 -15.39
CA ALA A 300 -3.36 10.01 -15.87
C ALA A 300 -3.65 8.99 -14.74
N THR A 301 -2.82 8.99 -13.69
CA THR A 301 -3.05 8.14 -12.51
C THR A 301 -4.19 8.65 -11.64
N THR A 302 -4.46 9.95 -11.64
CA THR A 302 -5.56 10.57 -10.88
C THR A 302 -6.87 10.54 -11.68
N GLN A 303 -6.80 10.59 -13.00
CA GLN A 303 -7.97 10.53 -13.91
C GLN A 303 -8.79 9.24 -13.79
N ILE A 304 -8.25 8.17 -13.21
CA ILE A 304 -9.05 6.97 -12.92
C ILE A 304 -10.27 7.25 -12.03
N TYR A 305 -10.25 8.36 -11.29
CA TYR A 305 -11.36 8.79 -10.44
C TYR A 305 -12.39 9.66 -11.19
N SER A 306 -11.99 10.35 -12.29
CA SER A 306 -12.86 11.31 -12.99
C SER A 306 -13.92 10.66 -13.89
N GLY A 307 -13.58 9.53 -14.54
CA GLY A 307 -14.48 8.87 -15.49
C GLY A 307 -15.77 8.31 -14.89
N ARG A 308 -15.89 8.30 -13.58
CA ARG A 308 -17.00 7.71 -12.83
C ARG A 308 -17.88 8.72 -12.12
N LEU A 309 -17.36 9.91 -11.85
CA LEU A 309 -18.12 11.01 -11.27
C LEU A 309 -19.31 11.45 -12.15
N MET A 310 -19.19 11.29 -13.46
CA MET A 310 -20.30 11.62 -14.38
C MET A 310 -21.46 10.62 -14.35
N GLN A 311 -21.26 9.39 -13.85
CA GLN A 311 -22.31 8.36 -13.83
C GLN A 311 -23.08 8.26 -12.50
N ARG A 312 -22.60 8.86 -11.42
CA ARG A 312 -23.28 8.86 -10.12
C ARG A 312 -23.43 10.26 -9.56
N ARG A 313 -24.47 10.95 -9.96
CA ARG A 313 -25.15 11.90 -9.08
C ARG A 313 -25.83 11.08 -7.98
N SER A 314 -25.07 10.59 -6.99
CA SER A 314 -25.65 9.93 -5.85
C SER A 314 -26.37 10.95 -4.95
N ARG A 315 -27.50 10.52 -4.38
CA ARG A 315 -28.48 11.32 -3.63
C ARG A 315 -27.97 11.93 -2.30
N ILE A 316 -26.73 11.73 -1.94
CA ILE A 316 -26.12 12.34 -0.74
C ILE A 316 -25.06 13.29 -1.25
N SER A 317 -25.34 14.61 -1.16
CA SER A 317 -24.31 15.59 -1.50
C SER A 317 -23.11 15.36 -0.60
N ALA A 318 -21.93 15.40 -1.18
CA ALA A 318 -20.67 15.26 -0.45
C ALA A 318 -20.53 16.30 0.69
N GLN A 319 -21.23 17.44 0.63
CA GLN A 319 -21.41 18.38 1.73
C GLN A 319 -22.04 17.71 2.96
N GLY A 320 -22.94 16.73 2.79
CA GLY A 320 -23.52 15.99 3.90
C GLY A 320 -22.49 15.10 4.62
N ILE A 321 -21.60 14.44 3.87
CA ILE A 321 -20.56 13.57 4.48
C ILE A 321 -19.48 14.43 5.16
N MET A 322 -19.04 15.53 4.54
CA MET A 322 -18.07 16.44 5.16
C MET A 322 -18.66 17.13 6.39
N ALA A 323 -19.92 17.58 6.35
CA ALA A 323 -20.61 18.13 7.52
C ALA A 323 -20.80 17.09 8.62
N GLN A 324 -21.05 15.81 8.28
CA GLN A 324 -21.08 14.72 9.24
C GLN A 324 -19.69 14.46 9.84
N MET A 325 -18.62 14.50 9.05
CA MET A 325 -17.23 14.39 9.51
C MET A 325 -16.87 15.53 10.47
N GLU A 326 -17.21 16.77 10.14
CA GLU A 326 -16.97 17.93 11.01
C GLU A 326 -17.81 17.90 12.28
N ASN A 327 -19.07 17.53 12.20
CA ASN A 327 -19.94 17.37 13.38
C ASN A 327 -19.44 16.23 14.27
N GLN A 328 -18.99 15.11 13.70
CA GLN A 328 -18.45 14.02 14.46
C GLN A 328 -17.12 14.39 15.14
N ALA A 329 -16.27 15.17 14.48
CA ALA A 329 -15.05 15.70 15.08
C ALA A 329 -15.36 16.66 16.25
N LYS A 330 -16.42 17.48 16.13
CA LYS A 330 -16.90 18.35 17.24
C LYS A 330 -17.45 17.54 18.41
N ILE A 331 -18.24 16.51 18.14
CA ILE A 331 -18.79 15.60 19.17
C ILE A 331 -17.65 14.86 19.87
N ASN A 332 -16.67 14.38 19.14
CA ASN A 332 -15.51 13.67 19.71
C ASN A 332 -14.63 14.61 20.56
N ASN A 333 -14.42 15.86 20.12
CA ASN A 333 -13.75 16.87 20.95
C ASN A 333 -14.54 17.21 22.22
N THR A 334 -15.86 17.19 22.16
CA THR A 334 -16.71 17.40 23.34
C THR A 334 -16.70 16.19 24.29
N MET A 335 -16.62 14.95 23.76
CA MET A 335 -16.48 13.74 24.56
C MET A 335 -15.08 13.55 25.15
N LEU A 336 -14.04 14.07 24.51
CA LEU A 336 -12.66 14.06 25.03
C LEU A 336 -12.51 15.02 26.22
N VAL A 337 -13.35 16.05 26.33
CA VAL A 337 -13.34 16.97 27.50
C VAL A 337 -14.01 16.34 28.73
N ASN A 338 -14.74 15.20 28.60
CA ASN A 338 -15.41 14.61 29.77
C ASN A 338 -15.63 13.06 29.73
N PRO A 339 -14.57 12.22 29.65
CA PRO A 339 -14.75 10.76 29.77
C PRO A 339 -14.75 10.25 31.22
N PHE A 340 -14.59 11.08 32.26
CA PHE A 340 -14.35 10.63 33.63
C PHE A 340 -15.37 11.10 34.69
N VAL A 341 -16.50 11.69 34.29
CA VAL A 341 -17.49 12.21 35.28
C VAL A 341 -18.66 11.24 35.55
N LEU A 342 -18.72 10.05 34.95
CA LEU A 342 -19.79 9.09 35.21
C LEU A 342 -19.33 7.80 35.91
N SER A 343 -18.57 7.91 37.00
CA SER A 343 -18.31 6.75 37.86
C SER A 343 -18.32 7.09 39.36
N HIS A 344 -19.11 8.05 39.80
CA HIS A 344 -19.49 8.18 41.20
C HIS A 344 -20.88 8.86 41.28
N ALA A 345 -21.95 8.07 41.16
CA ALA A 345 -23.25 8.28 41.77
C ALA A 345 -23.98 6.95 41.81
#